data_da6052a9eae45402e58fd81138dc8374
#
_entry.id   da6052a9eae45402e58fd81138dc8374
#
_cell.length_a   1.000
_cell.length_b   1.000
_cell.length_c   1.000
_cell.angle_alpha   90.00
_cell.angle_beta   90.00
_cell.angle_gamma   90.00
#
_symmetry.space_group_name_H-M   'P 1'
#
loop_
_entity.id
_entity.type
_entity.pdbx_description
1 polymer ?
#
loop_
_entity_poly.entity_id
_entity_poly.type
_entity_poly.pdbx_seq_one_letter_code
_entity_poly.pdbx_strand_id
1 'polypeptide(L)'
;MAQPAVAWFEVTGKDGPKLQKFYSDLFNWQVQDAGDGSGYGLVQAAPKGIGGGIGPAQDGGPGAVTFYVEVDNPADYLAKAEKLGGKTIVPPTEIPNFGLTFAFFADPEGHVVGLSKGAVQ
;
A
#
# COMPACT_ATOMS: atom_id res chain seq x y z
N MET A 1 22.26 10.82 1.89
CA MET A 1 21.17 9.94 1.49
C MET A 1 19.85 10.46 1.99
N ALA A 2 18.89 10.52 1.12
CA ALA A 2 17.56 10.89 1.54
C ALA A 2 16.99 9.78 2.40
N GLN A 3 16.15 10.15 3.34
CA GLN A 3 15.41 9.21 4.15
C GLN A 3 14.08 8.94 3.44
N PRO A 4 13.85 7.71 2.95
CA PRO A 4 12.59 7.39 2.28
C PRO A 4 11.41 7.62 3.22
N ALA A 5 10.34 8.16 2.66
CA ALA A 5 9.17 8.54 3.44
C ALA A 5 8.06 7.51 3.33
N VAL A 6 7.30 7.33 4.39
CA VAL A 6 6.02 6.63 4.31
C VAL A 6 5.06 7.52 3.52
N ALA A 7 4.57 7.00 2.39
CA ALA A 7 3.78 7.81 1.45
C ALA A 7 2.34 7.34 1.29
N TRP A 8 2.01 6.19 1.81
CA TRP A 8 0.70 5.57 1.57
C TRP A 8 0.38 4.58 2.68
N PHE A 9 -0.85 4.54 3.13
CA PHE A 9 -1.32 3.47 4.00
C PHE A 9 -2.29 2.58 3.22
N GLU A 10 -2.52 1.37 3.71
CA GLU A 10 -3.45 0.48 3.03
C GLU A 10 -4.17 -0.39 4.06
N VAL A 11 -5.47 -0.51 3.90
CA VAL A 11 -6.30 -1.42 4.68
C VAL A 11 -7.02 -2.33 3.72
N THR A 12 -6.82 -3.62 3.83
CA THR A 12 -7.52 -4.59 2.99
C THR A 12 -8.23 -5.60 3.86
N GLY A 13 -9.28 -6.21 3.32
CA GLY A 13 -10.04 -7.20 4.05
C GLY A 13 -10.98 -7.96 3.13
N LYS A 14 -11.79 -8.83 3.73
CA LYS A 14 -12.71 -9.67 2.95
C LYS A 14 -13.82 -8.87 2.29
N ASP A 15 -14.27 -7.80 2.93
CA ASP A 15 -15.38 -7.00 2.44
C ASP A 15 -14.92 -5.55 2.29
N GLY A 16 -14.40 -5.24 1.09
CA GLY A 16 -13.88 -3.92 0.79
C GLY A 16 -14.90 -2.80 0.98
N PRO A 17 -16.09 -2.90 0.39
CA PRO A 17 -17.11 -1.87 0.57
C PRO A 17 -17.49 -1.62 2.03
N LYS A 18 -17.57 -2.67 2.83
CA LYS A 18 -17.90 -2.53 4.24
C LYS A 18 -16.78 -1.79 4.99
N LEU A 19 -15.53 -2.12 4.70
CA LEU A 19 -14.39 -1.42 5.28
C LEU A 19 -14.38 0.05 4.89
N GLN A 20 -14.62 0.34 3.61
CA GLN A 20 -14.64 1.72 3.12
C GLN A 20 -15.71 2.53 3.85
N LYS A 21 -16.88 1.96 4.00
CA LYS A 21 -17.97 2.63 4.72
C LYS A 21 -17.62 2.85 6.18
N PHE A 22 -17.04 1.85 6.83
CA PHE A 22 -16.67 1.95 8.24
C PHE A 22 -15.73 3.12 8.48
N TYR A 23 -14.64 3.19 7.73
CA TYR A 23 -13.64 4.24 7.93
C TYR A 23 -14.15 5.60 7.49
N SER A 24 -14.94 5.64 6.42
CA SER A 24 -15.55 6.88 5.97
C SER A 24 -16.50 7.45 7.01
N ASP A 25 -17.34 6.61 7.59
CA ASP A 25 -18.30 7.04 8.63
C ASP A 25 -17.58 7.46 9.91
N LEU A 26 -16.53 6.71 10.28
CA LEU A 26 -15.82 6.97 11.54
C LEU A 26 -15.00 8.25 11.50
N PHE A 27 -14.28 8.47 10.41
CA PHE A 27 -13.33 9.57 10.31
C PHE A 27 -13.73 10.66 9.32
N ASN A 28 -14.86 10.51 8.67
CA ASN A 28 -15.30 11.43 7.63
C ASN A 28 -14.28 11.52 6.48
N TRP A 29 -13.64 10.40 6.18
CA TRP A 29 -12.70 10.33 5.07
C TRP A 29 -13.43 10.30 3.74
N GLN A 30 -12.87 10.97 2.75
CA GLN A 30 -13.37 10.91 1.38
C GLN A 30 -12.75 9.69 0.71
N VAL A 31 -13.58 8.74 0.32
CA VAL A 31 -13.14 7.52 -0.36
C VAL A 31 -13.69 7.52 -1.77
N GLN A 32 -12.81 7.44 -2.75
CA GLN A 32 -13.18 7.47 -4.17
C GLN A 32 -12.76 6.16 -4.82
N ASP A 33 -13.67 5.56 -5.60
CA ASP A 33 -13.34 4.35 -6.34
C ASP A 33 -12.18 4.60 -7.29
N ALA A 34 -11.24 3.66 -7.37
CA ALA A 34 -10.08 3.79 -8.24
C ALA A 34 -10.44 3.73 -9.73
N GLY A 35 -11.60 3.18 -10.06
CA GLY A 35 -12.11 3.19 -11.44
C GLY A 35 -11.58 2.07 -12.32
N ASP A 36 -10.89 1.09 -11.73
CA ASP A 36 -10.30 -0.02 -12.49
C ASP A 36 -11.06 -1.33 -12.31
N GLY A 37 -12.19 -1.31 -11.63
CA GLY A 37 -12.99 -2.50 -11.40
C GLY A 37 -12.49 -3.39 -10.26
N SER A 38 -11.44 -2.99 -9.57
CA SER A 38 -10.86 -3.79 -8.47
C SER A 38 -11.63 -3.66 -7.16
N GLY A 39 -12.44 -2.61 -7.03
CA GLY A 39 -13.09 -2.30 -5.76
C GLY A 39 -12.20 -1.55 -4.78
N TYR A 40 -10.99 -1.18 -5.20
CA TYR A 40 -10.05 -0.43 -4.37
C TYR A 40 -10.53 1.02 -4.25
N GLY A 41 -10.57 1.54 -3.03
CA GLY A 41 -10.96 2.91 -2.78
C GLY A 41 -9.76 3.76 -2.40
N LEU A 42 -9.69 4.96 -2.96
CA LEU A 42 -8.60 5.90 -2.70
C LEU A 42 -9.04 6.87 -1.62
N VAL A 43 -8.26 6.97 -0.56
CA VAL A 43 -8.52 7.89 0.55
C VAL A 43 -7.69 9.14 0.35
N GLN A 44 -8.35 10.28 0.25
CA GLN A 44 -7.66 11.54 0.06
C GLN A 44 -6.90 11.94 1.33
N ALA A 45 -5.66 12.39 1.17
CA ALA A 45 -4.83 12.80 2.29
C ALA A 45 -5.46 14.01 3.01
N ALA A 46 -5.45 13.96 4.34
CA ALA A 46 -5.76 15.13 5.15
C ALA A 46 -4.60 16.12 5.07
N PRO A 47 -4.78 17.39 5.47
CA PRO A 47 -3.74 18.42 5.28
C PRO A 47 -2.37 18.09 5.83
N LYS A 48 -2.27 17.30 6.89
CA LYS A 48 -0.97 16.93 7.47
C LYS A 48 -0.74 15.44 7.42
N GLY A 49 -1.49 14.73 6.60
CA GLY A 49 -1.42 13.30 6.56
C GLY A 49 -0.99 12.78 5.20
N ILE A 50 -1.10 11.47 5.06
CA ILE A 50 -0.83 10.78 3.80
C ILE A 50 -2.13 10.22 3.27
N GLY A 51 -2.17 9.99 1.97
CA GLY A 51 -3.28 9.28 1.36
C GLY A 51 -3.15 7.79 1.57
N GLY A 52 -4.18 7.07 1.19
CA GLY A 52 -4.16 5.62 1.33
C GLY A 52 -5.23 4.94 0.52
N GLY A 53 -5.34 3.65 0.70
CA GLY A 53 -6.31 2.83 0.02
C GLY A 53 -7.00 1.87 0.95
N ILE A 54 -8.26 1.59 0.65
CA ILE A 54 -9.07 0.62 1.39
C ILE A 54 -9.79 -0.25 0.37
N GLY A 55 -9.62 -1.55 0.45
CA GLY A 55 -10.27 -2.40 -0.52
C GLY A 55 -10.24 -3.87 -0.16
N PRO A 56 -10.70 -4.71 -1.09
CA PRO A 56 -10.69 -6.16 -0.86
C PRO A 56 -9.27 -6.72 -0.92
N ALA A 57 -8.99 -7.69 -0.07
CA ALA A 57 -7.75 -8.43 -0.15
C ALA A 57 -7.73 -9.23 -1.46
N GLN A 58 -6.60 -9.20 -2.18
CA GLN A 58 -6.52 -9.84 -3.49
C GLN A 58 -6.63 -11.35 -3.41
N ASP A 59 -6.16 -11.93 -2.32
CA ASP A 59 -6.19 -13.37 -2.14
C ASP A 59 -7.47 -13.88 -1.48
N GLY A 60 -8.44 -12.99 -1.26
CA GLY A 60 -9.69 -13.35 -0.58
C GLY A 60 -9.55 -13.62 0.90
N GLY A 61 -8.37 -13.37 1.45
CA GLY A 61 -8.08 -13.60 2.86
C GLY A 61 -8.49 -12.45 3.76
N PRO A 62 -8.04 -12.48 5.02
CA PRO A 62 -8.44 -11.46 5.99
C PRO A 62 -7.85 -10.08 5.74
N GLY A 63 -6.89 -9.98 4.82
CA GLY A 63 -6.26 -8.71 4.52
C GLY A 63 -5.26 -8.29 5.56
N ALA A 64 -4.89 -7.01 5.52
CA ALA A 64 -3.89 -6.47 6.39
C ALA A 64 -4.01 -4.95 6.46
N VAL A 65 -3.39 -4.39 7.49
CA VAL A 65 -3.14 -2.96 7.59
C VAL A 65 -1.64 -2.78 7.41
N THR A 66 -1.24 -1.99 6.44
CA THR A 66 0.17 -1.79 6.16
C THR A 66 0.43 -0.37 5.66
N PHE A 67 1.69 -0.08 5.39
CA PHE A 67 2.08 1.19 4.80
C PHE A 67 3.08 0.91 3.69
N TYR A 68 3.27 1.90 2.84
CA TYR A 68 4.23 1.84 1.74
C TYR A 68 5.27 2.93 1.94
N VAL A 69 6.52 2.58 1.71
CA VAL A 69 7.63 3.53 1.72
C VAL A 69 7.99 3.83 0.28
N GLU A 70 8.04 5.11 -0.06
CA GLU A 70 8.38 5.52 -1.41
C GLU A 70 9.89 5.51 -1.60
N VAL A 71 10.34 4.78 -2.63
CA VAL A 71 11.77 4.60 -2.89
C VAL A 71 12.03 4.75 -4.39
N ASP A 72 13.28 5.04 -4.73
CA ASP A 72 13.67 5.21 -6.13
C ASP A 72 13.92 3.88 -6.84
N ASN A 73 14.24 2.82 -6.10
CA ASN A 73 14.53 1.51 -6.70
C ASN A 73 14.09 0.40 -5.76
N PRO A 74 12.84 -0.10 -5.92
CA PRO A 74 12.34 -1.16 -5.04
C PRO A 74 13.21 -2.41 -5.02
N ALA A 75 13.79 -2.80 -6.17
CA ALA A 75 14.62 -4.01 -6.22
C ALA A 75 15.82 -3.91 -5.29
N ASP A 76 16.47 -2.74 -5.24
CA ASP A 76 17.63 -2.53 -4.36
C ASP A 76 17.23 -2.65 -2.90
N TYR A 77 16.06 -2.12 -2.54
CA TYR A 77 15.58 -2.19 -1.17
C TYR A 77 15.16 -3.60 -0.77
N LEU A 78 14.61 -4.38 -1.70
CA LEU A 78 14.32 -5.78 -1.44
C LEU A 78 15.60 -6.58 -1.17
N ALA A 79 16.64 -6.36 -1.99
CA ALA A 79 17.93 -7.03 -1.80
C ALA A 79 18.52 -6.67 -0.44
N LYS A 80 18.44 -5.39 -0.07
CA LYS A 80 18.95 -4.95 1.23
C LYS A 80 18.13 -5.52 2.38
N ALA A 81 16.81 -5.60 2.22
CA ALA A 81 15.95 -6.20 3.23
C ALA A 81 16.35 -7.64 3.51
N GLU A 82 16.62 -8.40 2.46
CA GLU A 82 17.03 -9.79 2.62
C GLU A 82 18.36 -9.91 3.35
N LYS A 83 19.30 -9.03 3.08
CA LYS A 83 20.57 -9.01 3.80
C LYS A 83 20.39 -8.70 5.29
N LEU A 84 19.34 -7.94 5.62
CA LEU A 84 19.09 -7.51 7.00
C LEU A 84 18.13 -8.45 7.74
N GLY A 85 17.81 -9.61 7.15
CA GLY A 85 16.98 -10.60 7.83
C GLY A 85 15.51 -10.60 7.42
N GLY A 86 15.14 -9.77 6.45
CA GLY A 86 13.80 -9.77 5.89
C GLY A 86 13.67 -10.73 4.73
N LYS A 87 12.53 -10.65 4.05
CA LYS A 87 12.23 -11.58 2.95
C LYS A 87 11.40 -10.85 1.89
N THR A 88 11.70 -11.10 0.61
CA THR A 88 10.88 -10.60 -0.49
C THR A 88 9.58 -11.40 -0.53
N ILE A 89 8.45 -10.71 -0.49
CA ILE A 89 7.13 -11.33 -0.59
C ILE A 89 6.57 -11.17 -2.01
N VAL A 90 6.65 -9.95 -2.56
CA VAL A 90 6.22 -9.67 -3.93
C VAL A 90 7.34 -8.85 -4.59
N PRO A 91 7.88 -9.34 -5.72
CA PRO A 91 8.93 -8.59 -6.43
C PRO A 91 8.35 -7.33 -7.06
N PRO A 92 9.21 -6.42 -7.55
CA PRO A 92 8.72 -5.21 -8.20
C PRO A 92 7.72 -5.52 -9.30
N THR A 93 6.56 -4.88 -9.23
CA THR A 93 5.42 -5.15 -10.10
C THR A 93 4.86 -3.81 -10.56
N GLU A 94 4.75 -3.63 -11.87
CA GLU A 94 4.16 -2.41 -12.43
C GLU A 94 2.64 -2.52 -12.46
N ILE A 95 1.98 -1.40 -12.11
CA ILE A 95 0.55 -1.29 -12.30
C ILE A 95 0.34 -0.54 -13.61
N PRO A 96 -0.23 -1.19 -14.64
CA PRO A 96 -0.44 -0.56 -15.95
C PRO A 96 -1.27 0.71 -15.82
N ASN A 97 -0.92 1.72 -16.60
CA ASN A 97 -1.65 2.98 -16.74
C ASN A 97 -1.52 3.94 -15.56
N PHE A 98 -0.81 3.56 -14.48
CA PHE A 98 -0.64 4.46 -13.34
C PHE A 98 0.80 4.93 -13.17
N GLY A 99 1.74 4.36 -13.92
CA GLY A 99 3.14 4.72 -13.76
C GLY A 99 3.70 4.38 -12.39
N LEU A 100 3.14 3.40 -11.75
CA LEU A 100 3.45 3.01 -10.38
C LEU A 100 4.05 1.61 -10.36
N THR A 101 5.11 1.44 -9.59
CA THR A 101 5.70 0.13 -9.32
C THR A 101 5.60 -0.11 -7.83
N PHE A 102 5.18 -1.30 -7.43
CA PHE A 102 5.10 -1.67 -6.02
C PHE A 102 5.83 -2.98 -5.76
N ALA A 103 6.17 -3.21 -4.51
CA ALA A 103 6.76 -4.45 -4.05
C ALA A 103 6.41 -4.64 -2.58
N PHE A 104 6.57 -5.86 -2.08
CA PHE A 104 6.35 -6.14 -0.66
C PHE A 104 7.49 -6.95 -0.11
N PHE A 105 7.88 -6.64 1.12
CA PHE A 105 8.83 -7.46 1.87
C PHE A 105 8.24 -7.77 3.24
N ALA A 106 8.74 -8.82 3.87
CA ALA A 106 8.46 -9.09 5.27
C ALA A 106 9.68 -8.67 6.09
N ASP A 107 9.44 -8.03 7.22
CA ASP A 107 10.51 -7.68 8.13
C ASP A 107 10.92 -8.92 8.96
N PRO A 108 11.94 -8.84 9.82
CA PRO A 108 12.37 -10.02 10.60
C PRO A 108 11.30 -10.62 11.51
N GLU A 109 10.27 -9.87 11.84
CA GLU A 109 9.14 -10.36 12.64
C GLU A 109 8.00 -10.89 11.79
N GLY A 110 8.12 -10.78 10.45
CA GLY A 110 7.09 -11.26 9.54
C GLY A 110 6.04 -10.24 9.13
N HIS A 111 6.21 -8.98 9.52
CA HIS A 111 5.27 -7.93 9.08
C HIS A 111 5.51 -7.60 7.62
N VAL A 112 4.44 -7.54 6.83
CA VAL A 112 4.52 -7.26 5.40
C VAL A 112 4.34 -5.78 5.16
N VAL A 113 5.33 -5.16 4.53
CA VAL A 113 5.38 -3.72 4.28
C VAL A 113 5.59 -3.48 2.80
N GLY A 114 4.96 -2.44 2.26
CA GLY A 114 5.04 -2.10 0.85
C GLY A 114 6.16 -1.14 0.51
N LEU A 115 6.67 -1.27 -0.70
CA LEU A 115 7.56 -0.29 -1.33
C LEU A 115 6.84 0.23 -2.56
N SER A 116 6.99 1.51 -2.85
CA SER A 116 6.39 2.09 -4.03
C SER A 116 7.38 3.01 -4.75
N LYS A 117 7.24 3.06 -6.07
CA LYS A 117 7.98 3.98 -6.92
C LYS A 117 6.99 4.60 -7.89
N GLY A 118 7.07 5.90 -8.04
CA GLY A 118 6.18 6.64 -8.92
C GLY A 118 5.22 7.50 -8.11
N ALA A 119 4.48 8.32 -8.79
CA ALA A 119 3.59 9.28 -8.14
C ALA A 119 2.33 8.57 -7.67
N VAL A 120 2.15 8.43 -6.38
CA VAL A 120 0.88 8.00 -5.78
C VAL A 120 0.19 9.26 -5.30
N GLN A 121 -0.74 9.74 -6.11
CA GLN A 121 -1.42 11.00 -5.86
C GLN A 121 -2.85 10.78 -5.42
#